data_a8d270e7e2089d628e429452b5ed997f
#
_entry.id   a8d270e7e2089d628e429452b5ed997f
#
_cell.length_a   1.000
_cell.length_b   1.000
_cell.length_c   1.000
_cell.angle_alpha   90.00
_cell.angle_beta   90.00
_cell.angle_gamma   90.00
#
_symmetry.space_group_name_H-M   'P 1'
#
loop_
_entity.id
_entity.type
_entity.pdbx_description
1 polymer ?
#
loop_
_entity_poly.entity_id
_entity_poly.type
_entity_poly.pdbx_seq_one_letter_code
_entity_poly.pdbx_strand_id
1 'polypeptide(L)'
;MRRGKLARLRELGVDPFGGRFDTTAAPGDLKAGFAEGLAVRVAGRILALRDMGKSAFFVIGDIQGRIQGFIGRNEVDERTWEIWKLLDRGDWVGIEGETFLTKRGEPTVRAKSVTVLCKALRPMPDKWHGLADRELKYRRRHLDLLANEESAAVFLLRSRMITAIRRFLEGRGFVEVETPMLQDVAGGAAARPFETYHNALGMPLTLRIAPELYLKRLLVGGFTRVFELNRNFRNEGISRRHNPEFTMLEAYCAFGDFETMAAMVEDLVCHLAETFCGGLRIDHKDEEGNVVRTIDLSRPWKRATYRDLVAGVAGADWFDLDPAGRARRCREELGVEISDAMADHEVTQQVFEKLVEEKTFDPCFVTHVASPLVPLARLNREDPRLVDVYELIINGQEISPGYSELNDPDVQRERLEHQSGDETQKVDYDFIETLEHGMPPAGGIGIGIDRLIMMLAGASSIRDVVLFPQLKRRPSGGAGE
;
A
#
# COMPACT_ATOMS: atom_id res chain seq x y z
N MET A 1 16.93 -9.85 -35.05
CA MET A 1 15.77 -9.30 -35.79
C MET A 1 15.39 -7.87 -35.36
N ARG A 2 15.01 -7.55 -34.11
CA ARG A 2 14.61 -6.15 -33.70
C ARG A 2 15.71 -5.09 -33.85
N ARG A 3 16.98 -5.46 -33.56
CA ARG A 3 18.13 -4.55 -33.80
C ARG A 3 18.37 -4.27 -35.28
N GLY A 4 18.09 -5.22 -36.19
CA GLY A 4 18.11 -4.98 -37.63
C GLY A 4 17.03 -4.00 -38.10
N LYS A 5 15.79 -4.15 -37.55
CA LYS A 5 14.72 -3.18 -37.80
C LYS A 5 15.05 -1.79 -37.25
N LEU A 6 15.72 -1.71 -36.09
CA LEU A 6 16.22 -0.46 -35.51
C LEU A 6 17.22 0.23 -36.48
N ALA A 7 18.18 -0.53 -37.01
CA ALA A 7 19.16 -0.02 -37.99
C ALA A 7 18.45 0.51 -39.26
N ARG A 8 17.47 -0.25 -39.78
CA ARG A 8 16.72 0.16 -40.97
C ARG A 8 15.87 1.43 -40.71
N LEU A 9 15.28 1.62 -39.54
CA LEU A 9 14.58 2.88 -39.21
C LEU A 9 15.56 4.08 -39.29
N ARG A 10 16.78 3.92 -38.77
CA ARG A 10 17.82 4.97 -38.85
C ARG A 10 18.26 5.28 -40.28
N GLU A 11 18.41 4.26 -41.13
CA GLU A 11 18.69 4.42 -42.56
C GLU A 11 17.59 5.21 -43.28
N LEU A 12 16.33 5.04 -42.86
CA LEU A 12 15.20 5.81 -43.36
C LEU A 12 15.13 7.24 -42.78
N GLY A 13 16.10 7.65 -41.98
CA GLY A 13 16.10 8.95 -41.32
C GLY A 13 15.05 9.10 -40.22
N VAL A 14 14.58 7.98 -39.67
CA VAL A 14 13.62 7.96 -38.55
C VAL A 14 14.39 7.79 -37.25
N ASP A 15 14.15 8.68 -36.28
CA ASP A 15 14.64 8.48 -34.93
C ASP A 15 13.81 7.38 -34.26
N PRO A 16 14.42 6.21 -33.93
CA PRO A 16 13.68 5.12 -33.35
C PRO A 16 13.39 5.31 -31.82
N PHE A 17 13.88 6.38 -31.24
CA PHE A 17 13.64 6.81 -29.85
C PHE A 17 13.13 8.25 -29.80
N GLY A 18 12.19 8.55 -30.67
CA GLY A 18 11.68 9.88 -30.98
C GLY A 18 11.29 10.77 -29.81
N GLY A 19 10.91 11.98 -30.13
CA GLY A 19 10.66 13.03 -29.15
C GLY A 19 9.19 13.20 -28.78
N ARG A 20 8.86 14.43 -28.41
CA ARG A 20 7.49 14.84 -28.02
C ARG A 20 6.48 14.53 -29.14
N PHE A 21 5.35 14.00 -28.74
CA PHE A 21 4.18 13.80 -29.61
C PHE A 21 2.94 14.31 -28.85
N ASP A 22 2.31 15.35 -29.38
CA ASP A 22 1.13 15.94 -28.77
C ASP A 22 -0.09 15.11 -29.11
N THR A 23 -0.80 14.62 -28.08
CA THR A 23 -2.02 13.82 -28.21
C THR A 23 -3.27 14.68 -28.01
N THR A 24 -4.35 14.34 -28.72
CA THR A 24 -5.69 14.95 -28.51
C THR A 24 -6.50 14.20 -27.47
N ALA A 25 -6.22 12.91 -27.24
CA ALA A 25 -6.86 12.07 -26.24
C ALA A 25 -6.01 10.85 -25.91
N ALA A 26 -6.23 10.25 -24.73
CA ALA A 26 -5.66 8.95 -24.36
C ALA A 26 -6.43 7.80 -25.05
N PRO A 27 -5.81 6.63 -25.28
CA PRO A 27 -6.46 5.48 -25.92
C PRO A 27 -7.74 5.02 -25.24
N GLY A 28 -7.76 5.00 -23.88
CA GLY A 28 -8.93 4.62 -23.09
C GLY A 28 -10.08 5.62 -23.22
N ASP A 29 -9.78 6.91 -23.20
CA ASP A 29 -10.77 7.98 -23.30
C ASP A 29 -11.44 7.99 -24.67
N LEU A 30 -10.66 7.77 -25.76
CA LEU A 30 -11.20 7.64 -27.10
C LEU A 30 -12.17 6.47 -27.25
N LYS A 31 -11.95 5.38 -26.53
CA LYS A 31 -12.86 4.24 -26.54
C LYS A 31 -14.12 4.52 -25.72
N ALA A 32 -13.97 5.15 -24.56
CA ALA A 32 -15.09 5.45 -23.66
C ALA A 32 -16.01 6.56 -24.22
N GLY A 33 -15.43 7.62 -24.78
CA GLY A 33 -16.13 8.76 -25.40
C GLY A 33 -16.14 8.69 -26.92
N PHE A 34 -16.28 7.50 -27.51
CA PHE A 34 -16.19 7.31 -28.96
C PHE A 34 -17.23 8.13 -29.74
N ALA A 35 -16.73 8.85 -30.73
CA ALA A 35 -17.55 9.45 -31.78
C ALA A 35 -16.89 9.16 -33.14
N GLU A 36 -17.69 8.87 -34.19
CA GLU A 36 -17.17 8.56 -35.52
C GLU A 36 -16.75 9.84 -36.25
N GLY A 37 -15.72 9.74 -37.07
CA GLY A 37 -15.25 10.86 -37.92
C GLY A 37 -14.39 11.90 -37.19
N LEU A 38 -13.96 11.64 -35.96
CA LEU A 38 -13.07 12.56 -35.24
C LEU A 38 -11.64 12.44 -35.75
N ALA A 39 -11.03 13.57 -36.08
CA ALA A 39 -9.59 13.65 -36.29
C ALA A 39 -8.88 13.58 -34.96
N VAL A 40 -7.98 12.60 -34.80
CA VAL A 40 -7.32 12.32 -33.52
C VAL A 40 -5.80 12.15 -33.69
N ARG A 41 -5.08 12.52 -32.64
CA ARG A 41 -3.68 12.20 -32.41
C ARG A 41 -3.59 11.38 -31.12
N VAL A 42 -3.26 10.11 -31.23
CA VAL A 42 -3.21 9.20 -30.10
C VAL A 42 -1.87 8.49 -30.02
N ALA A 43 -1.31 8.36 -28.83
CA ALA A 43 -0.07 7.63 -28.61
C ALA A 43 -0.30 6.44 -27.69
N GLY A 44 0.46 5.36 -27.93
CA GLY A 44 0.36 4.17 -27.09
C GLY A 44 1.38 3.11 -27.48
N ARG A 45 1.51 2.10 -26.64
CA ARG A 45 2.30 0.91 -26.93
C ARG A 45 1.50 -0.04 -27.80
N ILE A 46 2.10 -0.61 -28.84
CA ILE A 46 1.50 -1.68 -29.66
C ILE A 46 1.39 -2.94 -28.78
N LEU A 47 0.16 -3.25 -28.36
CA LEU A 47 -0.19 -4.39 -27.50
C LEU A 47 -0.51 -5.65 -28.31
N ALA A 48 -1.08 -5.46 -29.49
CA ALA A 48 -1.39 -6.52 -30.44
C ALA A 48 -1.20 -6.01 -31.88
N LEU A 49 -0.80 -6.92 -32.77
CA LEU A 49 -0.60 -6.65 -34.20
C LEU A 49 -1.10 -7.84 -35.00
N ARG A 50 -2.02 -7.59 -35.93
CA ARG A 50 -2.54 -8.56 -36.86
C ARG A 50 -2.30 -8.07 -38.29
N ASP A 51 -1.23 -8.56 -38.89
CA ASP A 51 -0.87 -8.26 -40.29
C ASP A 51 -1.74 -9.10 -41.24
N MET A 52 -2.27 -8.47 -42.28
CA MET A 52 -3.06 -9.06 -43.37
C MET A 52 -2.41 -8.80 -44.73
N GLY A 53 -1.11 -8.46 -44.77
CA GLY A 53 -0.33 -8.21 -45.96
C GLY A 53 -0.44 -6.80 -46.49
N LYS A 54 -1.63 -6.36 -47.01
CA LYS A 54 -1.85 -5.00 -47.49
C LYS A 54 -2.49 -4.06 -46.48
N SER A 55 -2.84 -4.57 -45.32
CA SER A 55 -3.39 -3.82 -44.19
C SER A 55 -3.06 -4.52 -42.88
N ALA A 56 -3.21 -3.82 -41.79
CA ALA A 56 -3.09 -4.40 -40.45
C ALA A 56 -4.10 -3.81 -39.48
N PHE A 57 -4.62 -4.63 -38.59
CA PHE A 57 -5.26 -4.21 -37.36
C PHE A 57 -4.24 -4.28 -36.22
N PHE A 58 -4.26 -3.32 -35.36
CA PHE A 58 -3.40 -3.28 -34.17
C PHE A 58 -4.17 -2.72 -32.99
N VAL A 59 -3.63 -2.93 -31.79
CA VAL A 59 -4.16 -2.33 -30.56
C VAL A 59 -3.04 -1.52 -29.95
N ILE A 60 -3.30 -0.26 -29.69
CA ILE A 60 -2.40 0.59 -28.89
C ILE A 60 -3.05 0.93 -27.56
N GLY A 61 -2.21 1.10 -26.53
CA GLY A 61 -2.69 1.42 -25.21
C GLY A 61 -1.58 1.70 -24.21
N ASP A 62 -2.04 2.08 -23.04
CA ASP A 62 -1.26 2.30 -21.84
C ASP A 62 -1.89 1.60 -20.63
N ILE A 63 -1.52 1.99 -19.40
CA ILE A 63 -2.07 1.43 -18.17
C ILE A 63 -3.54 1.83 -17.92
N GLN A 64 -4.04 2.90 -18.56
CA GLN A 64 -5.40 3.42 -18.35
C GLN A 64 -6.41 2.89 -19.36
N GLY A 65 -5.94 2.43 -20.51
CA GLY A 65 -6.83 1.86 -21.51
C GLY A 65 -6.21 1.62 -22.88
N ARG A 66 -7.03 1.16 -23.81
CA ARG A 66 -6.59 0.76 -25.14
C ARG A 66 -7.64 1.08 -26.21
N ILE A 67 -7.18 1.26 -27.46
CA ILE A 67 -8.02 1.42 -28.64
C ILE A 67 -7.46 0.59 -29.79
N GLN A 68 -8.37 0.11 -30.64
CA GLN A 68 -7.99 -0.54 -31.90
C GLN A 68 -7.53 0.51 -32.91
N GLY A 69 -6.53 0.18 -33.70
CA GLY A 69 -6.10 0.93 -34.88
C GLY A 69 -6.17 0.07 -36.12
N PHE A 70 -6.31 0.73 -37.25
CA PHE A 70 -6.23 0.14 -38.58
C PHE A 70 -5.29 0.96 -39.45
N ILE A 71 -4.47 0.28 -40.25
CA ILE A 71 -3.62 0.90 -41.26
C ILE A 71 -3.72 0.12 -42.57
N GLY A 72 -3.94 0.81 -43.65
CA GLY A 72 -3.96 0.25 -45.02
C GLY A 72 -2.86 0.82 -45.90
N ARG A 73 -2.18 -0.04 -46.69
CA ARG A 73 -1.10 0.39 -47.61
C ARG A 73 -1.58 1.49 -48.57
N ASN A 74 -2.84 1.45 -49.02
CA ASN A 74 -3.37 2.45 -49.95
C ASN A 74 -3.92 3.71 -49.25
N GLU A 75 -3.90 3.75 -47.90
CA GLU A 75 -4.43 4.86 -47.09
C GLU A 75 -3.31 5.74 -46.50
N VAL A 76 -2.05 5.30 -46.63
CA VAL A 76 -0.87 6.02 -46.18
C VAL A 76 0.18 6.13 -47.29
N ASP A 77 1.12 7.04 -47.16
CA ASP A 77 2.24 7.14 -48.12
C ASP A 77 3.20 5.93 -47.98
N GLU A 78 4.03 5.70 -49.00
CA GLU A 78 4.91 4.55 -49.07
C GLU A 78 5.93 4.51 -47.93
N ARG A 79 6.45 5.68 -47.50
CA ARG A 79 7.38 5.81 -46.38
C ARG A 79 6.71 5.41 -45.07
N THR A 80 5.53 5.88 -44.79
CA THR A 80 4.73 5.50 -43.59
C THR A 80 4.48 4.01 -43.58
N TRP A 81 4.17 3.40 -44.74
CA TRP A 81 3.96 1.95 -44.83
C TRP A 81 5.27 1.16 -44.59
N GLU A 82 6.43 1.66 -45.11
CA GLU A 82 7.73 1.04 -44.86
C GLU A 82 8.08 1.10 -43.36
N ILE A 83 7.90 2.25 -42.73
CA ILE A 83 8.09 2.42 -41.28
C ILE A 83 7.21 1.44 -40.50
N TRP A 84 5.92 1.35 -40.86
CA TRP A 84 4.97 0.45 -40.19
C TRP A 84 5.44 -1.02 -40.18
N LYS A 85 5.99 -1.52 -41.29
CA LYS A 85 6.53 -2.88 -41.38
C LYS A 85 7.73 -3.16 -40.47
N LEU A 86 8.43 -2.13 -40.04
CA LEU A 86 9.58 -2.24 -39.13
C LEU A 86 9.13 -2.26 -37.65
N LEU A 87 7.87 -1.98 -37.38
CA LEU A 87 7.32 -2.01 -36.02
C LEU A 87 7.03 -3.43 -35.54
N ASP A 88 7.06 -3.57 -34.24
CA ASP A 88 6.79 -4.83 -33.55
C ASP A 88 5.85 -4.58 -32.36
N ARG A 89 5.20 -5.62 -31.89
CA ARG A 89 4.50 -5.60 -30.60
C ARG A 89 5.49 -5.18 -29.50
N GLY A 90 5.09 -4.16 -28.71
CA GLY A 90 5.89 -3.56 -27.67
C GLY A 90 6.46 -2.18 -28.03
N ASP A 91 6.50 -1.81 -29.31
CA ASP A 91 6.92 -0.47 -29.72
C ASP A 91 5.93 0.58 -29.26
N TRP A 92 6.40 1.80 -28.98
CA TRP A 92 5.55 2.96 -28.75
C TRP A 92 5.40 3.76 -30.06
N VAL A 93 4.17 4.11 -30.37
CA VAL A 93 3.83 4.83 -31.58
C VAL A 93 2.86 5.97 -31.30
N GLY A 94 2.99 7.04 -32.07
CA GLY A 94 2.00 8.08 -32.25
C GLY A 94 1.25 7.82 -33.54
N ILE A 95 -0.05 7.88 -33.50
CA ILE A 95 -0.96 7.69 -34.65
C ILE A 95 -1.76 8.97 -34.87
N GLU A 96 -1.72 9.50 -36.05
CA GLU A 96 -2.64 10.55 -36.49
C GLU A 96 -3.64 9.91 -37.45
N GLY A 97 -4.92 10.19 -37.27
CA GLY A 97 -5.95 9.54 -38.06
C GLY A 97 -7.35 9.98 -37.70
N GLU A 98 -8.29 9.17 -38.05
CA GLU A 98 -9.74 9.44 -37.90
C GLU A 98 -10.41 8.23 -37.25
N THR A 99 -11.33 8.48 -36.35
CA THR A 99 -12.12 7.43 -35.70
C THR A 99 -13.20 6.89 -36.61
N PHE A 100 -13.42 5.58 -36.63
CA PHE A 100 -14.51 4.91 -37.34
C PHE A 100 -14.95 3.64 -36.63
N LEU A 101 -16.16 3.17 -36.93
CA LEU A 101 -16.62 1.85 -36.49
C LEU A 101 -16.30 0.80 -37.54
N THR A 102 -15.73 -0.31 -37.11
CA THR A 102 -15.58 -1.48 -37.98
C THR A 102 -16.95 -2.07 -38.30
N LYS A 103 -17.04 -2.95 -39.32
CA LYS A 103 -18.27 -3.71 -39.62
C LYS A 103 -18.82 -4.51 -38.43
N ARG A 104 -17.98 -4.78 -37.41
CA ARG A 104 -18.37 -5.48 -36.17
C ARG A 104 -18.69 -4.52 -35.01
N GLY A 105 -18.73 -3.21 -35.27
CA GLY A 105 -19.02 -2.21 -34.24
C GLY A 105 -17.83 -1.89 -33.29
N GLU A 106 -16.58 -2.28 -33.61
CA GLU A 106 -15.44 -1.97 -32.74
C GLU A 106 -14.90 -0.56 -33.03
N PRO A 107 -14.81 0.32 -32.00
CA PRO A 107 -14.18 1.64 -32.11
C PRO A 107 -12.72 1.53 -32.54
N THR A 108 -12.39 2.20 -33.63
CA THR A 108 -11.08 2.05 -34.29
C THR A 108 -10.56 3.39 -34.79
N VAL A 109 -9.24 3.61 -34.72
CA VAL A 109 -8.56 4.73 -35.34
C VAL A 109 -7.99 4.28 -36.69
N ARG A 110 -8.42 4.89 -37.78
CA ARG A 110 -7.85 4.72 -39.13
C ARG A 110 -6.57 5.59 -39.20
N ALA A 111 -5.42 4.98 -39.24
CA ALA A 111 -4.16 5.69 -39.30
C ALA A 111 -3.95 6.34 -40.68
N LYS A 112 -3.64 7.63 -40.67
CA LYS A 112 -3.16 8.42 -41.84
C LYS A 112 -1.66 8.63 -41.75
N SER A 113 -1.08 8.71 -40.54
CA SER A 113 0.35 8.73 -40.31
C SER A 113 0.76 7.95 -39.06
N VAL A 114 2.01 7.52 -39.01
CA VAL A 114 2.61 6.78 -37.90
C VAL A 114 3.95 7.39 -37.55
N THR A 115 4.11 7.81 -36.30
CA THR A 115 5.37 8.28 -35.74
C THR A 115 5.94 7.24 -34.78
N VAL A 116 7.21 6.88 -34.96
CA VAL A 116 7.91 6.00 -34.02
C VAL A 116 8.31 6.81 -32.80
N LEU A 117 7.84 6.43 -31.62
CA LEU A 117 8.17 7.10 -30.37
C LEU A 117 9.24 6.33 -29.58
N CYS A 118 9.19 4.99 -29.62
CA CYS A 118 10.23 4.15 -29.00
C CYS A 118 10.22 2.74 -29.58
N LYS A 119 11.32 2.30 -30.15
CA LYS A 119 11.54 0.93 -30.61
C LYS A 119 11.89 0.00 -29.45
N ALA A 120 11.05 -0.97 -29.15
CA ALA A 120 11.31 -1.99 -28.15
C ALA A 120 12.34 -3.02 -28.67
N LEU A 121 13.44 -3.17 -27.97
CA LEU A 121 14.53 -4.08 -28.38
C LEU A 121 14.36 -5.51 -27.83
N ARG A 122 13.51 -5.69 -26.82
CA ARG A 122 13.13 -7.01 -26.28
C ARG A 122 11.66 -7.30 -26.59
N PRO A 123 11.28 -8.58 -26.82
CA PRO A 123 9.88 -8.94 -26.98
C PRO A 123 9.09 -8.67 -25.71
N MET A 124 7.80 -8.39 -25.87
CA MET A 124 6.87 -8.39 -24.74
C MET A 124 6.68 -9.83 -24.21
N PRO A 125 6.41 -9.99 -22.91
CA PRO A 125 6.01 -11.28 -22.36
C PRO A 125 4.81 -11.86 -23.12
N ASP A 126 4.74 -13.19 -23.25
CA ASP A 126 3.60 -13.85 -23.87
C ASP A 126 2.38 -13.73 -22.97
N LYS A 127 1.27 -13.24 -23.55
CA LYS A 127 -0.01 -13.11 -22.83
C LYS A 127 -0.56 -14.45 -22.31
N TRP A 128 -0.22 -15.56 -22.98
CA TRP A 128 -0.78 -16.88 -22.70
C TRP A 128 -0.13 -17.60 -21.51
N HIS A 129 1.10 -17.23 -21.16
CA HIS A 129 1.81 -17.85 -20.04
C HIS A 129 2.04 -16.89 -18.89
N GLY A 130 1.68 -15.57 -19.02
CA GLY A 130 1.85 -14.54 -18.02
C GLY A 130 3.23 -14.64 -17.34
N LEU A 131 3.54 -13.76 -16.45
CA LEU A 131 4.57 -14.03 -15.46
C LEU A 131 3.90 -14.88 -14.37
N ALA A 132 3.82 -16.21 -14.54
CA ALA A 132 3.23 -17.13 -13.57
C ALA A 132 4.05 -17.19 -12.28
N ASP A 133 5.37 -17.02 -12.36
CA ASP A 133 6.25 -16.92 -11.21
C ASP A 133 6.01 -15.60 -10.45
N ARG A 134 5.43 -15.70 -9.26
CA ARG A 134 5.16 -14.58 -8.36
C ARG A 134 6.42 -13.77 -8.03
N GLU A 135 7.55 -14.44 -7.79
CA GLU A 135 8.80 -13.73 -7.47
C GLU A 135 9.29 -12.91 -8.67
N LEU A 136 9.15 -13.46 -9.88
CA LEU A 136 9.50 -12.74 -11.10
C LEU A 136 8.60 -11.52 -11.33
N LYS A 137 7.29 -11.58 -11.01
CA LYS A 137 6.37 -10.44 -11.03
C LYS A 137 6.89 -9.28 -10.16
N TYR A 138 7.32 -9.59 -8.95
CA TYR A 138 7.83 -8.58 -8.02
C TYR A 138 9.19 -8.01 -8.46
N ARG A 139 10.09 -8.85 -8.95
CA ARG A 139 11.43 -8.44 -9.41
C ARG A 139 11.42 -7.68 -10.73
N ARG A 140 10.46 -7.97 -11.60
CA ARG A 140 10.30 -7.36 -12.92
C ARG A 140 8.92 -6.72 -13.07
N ARG A 141 8.57 -5.87 -12.13
CA ARG A 141 7.25 -5.21 -12.08
C ARG A 141 6.86 -4.54 -13.40
N HIS A 142 7.79 -3.94 -14.12
CA HIS A 142 7.54 -3.36 -15.44
C HIS A 142 7.04 -4.40 -16.46
N LEU A 143 7.47 -5.66 -16.38
CA LEU A 143 6.95 -6.74 -17.22
C LEU A 143 5.60 -7.25 -16.71
N ASP A 144 5.41 -7.33 -15.41
CA ASP A 144 4.14 -7.67 -14.79
C ASP A 144 3.04 -6.68 -15.22
N LEU A 145 3.29 -5.38 -15.11
CA LEU A 145 2.35 -4.32 -15.55
C LEU A 145 2.05 -4.37 -17.06
N LEU A 146 2.96 -4.90 -17.88
CA LEU A 146 2.75 -5.09 -19.31
C LEU A 146 1.93 -6.35 -19.63
N ALA A 147 1.98 -7.36 -18.77
CA ALA A 147 1.37 -8.67 -19.01
C ALA A 147 0.02 -8.83 -18.29
N ASN A 148 -0.13 -8.24 -17.10
CA ASN A 148 -1.24 -8.45 -16.18
C ASN A 148 -2.02 -7.15 -15.93
N GLU A 149 -3.19 -7.04 -16.54
CA GLU A 149 -4.09 -5.87 -16.36
C GLU A 149 -4.57 -5.74 -14.90
N GLU A 150 -4.74 -6.87 -14.19
CA GLU A 150 -5.13 -6.92 -12.79
C GLU A 150 -4.09 -6.27 -11.86
N SER A 151 -2.79 -6.53 -12.12
CA SER A 151 -1.71 -5.88 -11.35
C SER A 151 -1.75 -4.36 -11.53
N ALA A 152 -1.97 -3.88 -12.76
CA ALA A 152 -2.10 -2.45 -13.03
C ALA A 152 -3.32 -1.84 -12.33
N ALA A 153 -4.46 -2.53 -12.33
CA ALA A 153 -5.69 -2.09 -11.68
C ALA A 153 -5.51 -1.87 -10.17
N VAL A 154 -4.78 -2.77 -9.48
CA VAL A 154 -4.49 -2.63 -8.04
C VAL A 154 -3.70 -1.36 -7.74
N PHE A 155 -2.68 -1.02 -8.55
CA PHE A 155 -1.89 0.20 -8.32
C PHE A 155 -2.65 1.49 -8.65
N LEU A 156 -3.52 1.46 -9.66
CA LEU A 156 -4.43 2.57 -9.94
C LEU A 156 -5.45 2.75 -8.81
N LEU A 157 -6.02 1.64 -8.31
CA LEU A 157 -6.91 1.63 -7.16
C LEU A 157 -6.22 2.25 -5.93
N ARG A 158 -5.00 1.78 -5.60
CA ARG A 158 -4.18 2.33 -4.52
C ARG A 158 -4.02 3.85 -4.62
N SER A 159 -3.66 4.36 -5.80
CA SER A 159 -3.48 5.79 -6.02
C SER A 159 -4.76 6.59 -5.75
N ARG A 160 -5.91 6.08 -6.23
CA ARG A 160 -7.22 6.70 -6.02
C ARG A 160 -7.63 6.68 -4.54
N MET A 161 -7.42 5.55 -3.85
CA MET A 161 -7.71 5.42 -2.41
C MET A 161 -6.88 6.39 -1.59
N ILE A 162 -5.58 6.53 -1.84
CA ILE A 162 -4.71 7.48 -1.15
C ILE A 162 -5.22 8.93 -1.34
N THR A 163 -5.64 9.29 -2.55
CA THR A 163 -6.24 10.61 -2.81
C THR A 163 -7.56 10.79 -2.04
N ALA A 164 -8.38 9.75 -1.96
CA ALA A 164 -9.65 9.80 -1.23
C ALA A 164 -9.44 9.92 0.29
N ILE A 165 -8.43 9.23 0.85
CA ILE A 165 -8.05 9.33 2.26
C ILE A 165 -7.69 10.79 2.60
N ARG A 166 -6.85 11.45 1.79
CA ARG A 166 -6.51 12.86 1.99
C ARG A 166 -7.75 13.75 1.99
N ARG A 167 -8.60 13.62 0.98
CA ARG A 167 -9.85 14.41 0.88
C ARG A 167 -10.80 14.16 2.05
N PHE A 168 -10.87 12.93 2.54
CA PHE A 168 -11.70 12.57 3.68
C PHE A 168 -11.23 13.27 4.96
N LEU A 169 -9.92 13.32 5.21
CA LEU A 169 -9.33 13.98 6.38
C LEU A 169 -9.39 15.49 6.26
N GLU A 170 -9.02 16.07 5.11
CA GLU A 170 -9.15 17.51 4.84
C GLU A 170 -10.60 18.00 5.02
N GLY A 171 -11.58 17.24 4.52
CA GLY A 171 -13.01 17.51 4.68
C GLY A 171 -13.48 17.49 6.14
N ARG A 172 -12.71 16.90 7.06
CA ARG A 172 -12.92 16.91 8.52
C ARG A 172 -12.06 17.94 9.27
N GLY A 173 -11.35 18.79 8.53
CA GLY A 173 -10.54 19.88 9.08
C GLY A 173 -9.15 19.45 9.58
N PHE A 174 -8.66 18.27 9.15
CA PHE A 174 -7.27 17.88 9.40
C PHE A 174 -6.33 18.57 8.42
N VAL A 175 -5.17 19.00 8.91
CA VAL A 175 -4.09 19.60 8.13
C VAL A 175 -3.03 18.53 7.84
N GLU A 176 -2.69 18.29 6.56
CA GLU A 176 -1.57 17.43 6.18
C GLU A 176 -0.25 18.16 6.44
N VAL A 177 0.69 17.44 7.07
CA VAL A 177 2.02 17.96 7.37
C VAL A 177 3.08 16.93 6.96
N GLU A 178 4.33 17.39 6.88
CA GLU A 178 5.51 16.54 6.71
C GLU A 178 6.45 16.74 7.88
N THR A 179 6.87 15.64 8.51
CA THR A 179 7.83 15.64 9.60
C THR A 179 9.13 14.91 9.20
N PRO A 180 10.24 15.07 9.94
CA PRO A 180 11.52 14.49 9.53
C PRO A 180 11.49 12.97 9.38
N MET A 181 12.03 12.48 8.25
CA MET A 181 12.32 11.06 8.06
C MET A 181 13.67 10.66 8.65
N LEU A 182 14.62 11.60 8.74
CA LEU A 182 15.91 11.43 9.41
C LEU A 182 15.77 12.01 10.82
N GLN A 183 16.02 11.18 11.83
CA GLN A 183 15.82 11.51 13.24
C GLN A 183 17.07 11.21 14.06
N ASP A 184 17.31 11.99 15.09
CA ASP A 184 18.39 11.75 16.04
C ASP A 184 18.06 10.59 16.97
N VAL A 185 16.78 10.50 17.37
CA VAL A 185 16.23 9.44 18.21
C VAL A 185 15.02 8.84 17.51
N ALA A 186 15.05 7.55 17.25
CA ALA A 186 13.87 6.83 16.76
C ALA A 186 12.90 6.59 17.93
N GLY A 187 11.64 6.95 17.75
CA GLY A 187 10.60 6.80 18.76
C GLY A 187 9.21 6.70 18.14
N GLY A 188 8.17 6.52 18.96
CA GLY A 188 6.77 6.42 18.53
C GLY A 188 6.33 5.01 18.11
N ALA A 189 7.19 4.00 18.20
CA ALA A 189 6.84 2.59 17.98
C ALA A 189 7.89 1.67 18.62
N ALA A 190 7.50 0.42 18.88
CA ALA A 190 8.42 -0.66 19.24
C ALA A 190 8.94 -1.30 17.95
N ALA A 191 10.08 -0.83 17.44
CA ALA A 191 10.68 -1.33 16.19
C ALA A 191 12.16 -0.98 16.11
N ARG A 192 12.93 -1.77 15.36
CA ARG A 192 14.34 -1.49 15.10
C ARG A 192 14.51 -0.49 13.97
N PRO A 193 15.22 0.65 14.15
CA PRO A 193 15.46 1.62 13.09
C PRO A 193 16.54 1.13 12.12
N PHE A 194 16.53 1.70 10.90
CA PHE A 194 17.71 1.72 10.05
C PHE A 194 18.60 2.87 10.47
N GLU A 195 19.88 2.60 10.61
CA GLU A 195 20.90 3.59 10.98
C GLU A 195 21.58 4.17 9.74
N THR A 196 21.93 5.45 9.81
CA THR A 196 22.69 6.17 8.78
C THR A 196 23.61 7.20 9.42
N TYR A 197 24.35 7.96 8.60
CA TYR A 197 25.30 8.94 9.08
C TYR A 197 25.29 10.21 8.25
N HIS A 198 25.17 11.36 8.90
CA HIS A 198 25.22 12.66 8.26
C HIS A 198 26.67 13.14 8.17
N ASN A 199 27.33 12.95 7.01
CA ASN A 199 28.74 13.22 6.82
C ASN A 199 29.14 14.68 7.12
N ALA A 200 28.32 15.65 6.68
CA ALA A 200 28.64 17.06 6.84
C ALA A 200 28.53 17.55 8.31
N LEU A 201 27.61 16.98 9.07
CA LEU A 201 27.43 17.30 10.50
C LEU A 201 28.24 16.36 11.42
N GLY A 202 28.78 15.26 10.87
CA GLY A 202 29.57 14.31 11.65
C GLY A 202 28.76 13.56 12.71
N MET A 203 27.48 13.27 12.46
CA MET A 203 26.58 12.69 13.46
C MET A 203 25.81 11.47 12.93
N PRO A 204 25.53 10.47 13.79
CA PRO A 204 24.66 9.36 13.44
C PRO A 204 23.20 9.85 13.37
N LEU A 205 22.41 9.30 12.45
CA LEU A 205 20.98 9.49 12.35
C LEU A 205 20.28 8.13 12.15
N THR A 206 18.98 8.11 12.37
CA THR A 206 18.12 6.96 12.07
C THR A 206 17.04 7.34 11.07
N LEU A 207 16.58 6.37 10.29
CA LEU A 207 15.33 6.52 9.57
C LEU A 207 14.16 6.31 10.56
N ARG A 208 13.14 7.16 10.47
CA ARG A 208 12.00 7.13 11.39
C ARG A 208 11.26 5.80 11.34
N ILE A 209 10.83 5.34 12.50
CA ILE A 209 9.95 4.18 12.67
C ILE A 209 8.48 4.58 12.77
N ALA A 210 8.21 5.83 13.19
CA ALA A 210 6.90 6.48 13.28
C ALA A 210 7.06 8.01 13.28
N PRO A 211 6.08 8.81 12.83
CA PRO A 211 6.05 10.27 12.96
C PRO A 211 5.43 10.76 14.28
N GLU A 212 4.92 9.87 15.14
CA GLU A 212 4.10 10.12 16.32
C GLU A 212 4.62 11.26 17.20
N LEU A 213 5.90 11.19 17.63
CA LEU A 213 6.44 12.18 18.56
C LEU A 213 6.49 13.58 17.95
N TYR A 214 6.70 13.70 16.64
CA TYR A 214 6.66 15.00 15.95
C TYR A 214 5.23 15.53 15.77
N LEU A 215 4.27 14.66 15.49
CA LEU A 215 2.86 15.07 15.36
C LEU A 215 2.29 15.53 16.71
N LYS A 216 2.68 14.88 17.83
CA LYS A 216 2.35 15.33 19.19
C LYS A 216 2.97 16.70 19.52
N ARG A 217 4.20 16.98 19.07
CA ARG A 217 4.82 18.32 19.19
C ARG A 217 4.00 19.39 18.47
N LEU A 218 3.36 19.05 17.33
CA LEU A 218 2.48 19.97 16.62
C LEU A 218 1.18 20.25 17.39
N LEU A 219 0.65 19.26 18.14
CA LEU A 219 -0.48 19.50 19.06
C LEU A 219 -0.11 20.51 20.15
N VAL A 220 1.07 20.41 20.74
CA VAL A 220 1.61 21.42 21.68
C VAL A 220 1.76 22.77 20.99
N GLY A 221 2.18 22.79 19.72
CA GLY A 221 2.31 23.98 18.88
C GLY A 221 0.97 24.60 18.43
N GLY A 222 -0.17 23.99 18.81
CA GLY A 222 -1.51 24.55 18.54
C GLY A 222 -2.24 23.98 17.30
N PHE A 223 -1.69 22.98 16.62
CA PHE A 223 -2.45 22.22 15.61
C PHE A 223 -3.49 21.35 16.32
N THR A 224 -4.78 21.59 16.10
CA THR A 224 -5.84 20.83 16.76
C THR A 224 -6.24 19.55 16.01
N ARG A 225 -5.98 19.51 14.70
CA ARG A 225 -6.18 18.33 13.84
C ARG A 225 -5.08 18.26 12.81
N VAL A 226 -4.25 17.24 12.90
CA VAL A 226 -3.07 17.07 12.05
C VAL A 226 -2.95 15.64 11.58
N PHE A 227 -2.48 15.44 10.36
CA PHE A 227 -2.14 14.12 9.86
C PHE A 227 -0.90 14.14 8.96
N GLU A 228 -0.25 13.00 8.88
CA GLU A 228 0.81 12.73 7.92
C GLU A 228 0.57 11.37 7.24
N LEU A 229 0.60 11.34 5.91
CA LEU A 229 0.53 10.14 5.11
C LEU A 229 1.85 9.97 4.38
N ASN A 230 2.76 9.15 4.92
CA ASN A 230 4.13 9.07 4.42
C ASN A 230 4.79 7.71 4.72
N ARG A 231 6.09 7.58 4.40
CA ARG A 231 6.89 6.38 4.61
C ARG A 231 7.43 6.28 6.03
N ASN A 232 7.36 5.05 6.55
CA ASN A 232 8.08 4.63 7.75
C ASN A 232 8.99 3.45 7.41
N PHE A 233 10.02 3.25 8.25
CA PHE A 233 11.09 2.29 8.01
C PHE A 233 11.32 1.47 9.28
N ARG A 234 11.17 0.13 9.18
CA ARG A 234 11.44 -0.79 10.29
C ARG A 234 12.41 -1.87 9.82
N ASN A 235 13.55 -1.99 10.49
CA ASN A 235 14.61 -2.95 10.15
C ASN A 235 14.28 -4.34 10.68
N GLU A 236 13.24 -4.93 10.13
CA GLU A 236 12.65 -6.19 10.55
C GLU A 236 12.56 -7.19 9.40
N GLY A 237 12.05 -8.39 9.71
CA GLY A 237 11.88 -9.45 8.73
C GLY A 237 10.84 -9.13 7.66
N ILE A 238 11.05 -9.69 6.46
CA ILE A 238 10.12 -9.56 5.33
C ILE A 238 9.12 -10.72 5.37
N SER A 239 7.82 -10.42 5.32
CA SER A 239 6.76 -11.43 5.29
C SER A 239 5.70 -11.13 4.23
N ARG A 240 4.58 -11.86 4.24
CA ARG A 240 3.41 -11.53 3.42
C ARG A 240 2.72 -10.25 3.87
N ARG A 241 2.91 -9.82 5.13
CA ARG A 241 2.26 -8.68 5.77
C ARG A 241 3.23 -7.54 6.11
N HIS A 242 4.55 -7.77 5.99
CA HIS A 242 5.60 -6.83 6.38
C HIS A 242 6.57 -6.54 5.25
N ASN A 243 6.84 -5.27 5.03
CA ASN A 243 7.89 -4.74 4.17
C ASN A 243 8.68 -3.70 4.98
N PRO A 244 10.03 -3.68 4.94
CA PRO A 244 10.84 -2.79 5.77
C PRO A 244 10.57 -1.30 5.55
N GLU A 245 10.09 -0.94 4.36
CA GLU A 245 9.62 0.38 3.97
C GLU A 245 8.14 0.29 3.62
N PHE A 246 7.27 1.02 4.33
CA PHE A 246 5.83 0.95 4.15
C PHE A 246 5.17 2.33 4.28
N THR A 247 3.96 2.45 3.78
CA THR A 247 3.16 3.67 3.89
C THR A 247 2.26 3.60 5.10
N MET A 248 2.32 4.63 5.93
CA MET A 248 1.47 4.80 7.10
C MET A 248 0.75 6.14 7.05
N LEU A 249 -0.47 6.17 7.51
CA LEU A 249 -1.19 7.36 7.90
C LEU A 249 -1.17 7.44 9.41
N GLU A 250 -0.75 8.59 9.96
CA GLU A 250 -1.01 8.92 11.35
C GLU A 250 -1.78 10.23 11.43
N ALA A 251 -2.77 10.27 12.33
CA ALA A 251 -3.63 11.43 12.51
C ALA A 251 -3.94 11.64 13.99
N TYR A 252 -3.93 12.90 14.42
CA TYR A 252 -4.14 13.31 15.80
C TYR A 252 -5.20 14.41 15.87
N CYS A 253 -6.12 14.26 16.83
CA CYS A 253 -7.24 15.19 17.05
C CYS A 253 -7.26 15.65 18.51
N ALA A 254 -6.91 16.92 18.74
CA ALA A 254 -7.07 17.54 20.06
C ALA A 254 -8.53 17.51 20.51
N PHE A 255 -8.74 17.33 21.81
CA PHE A 255 -10.05 17.22 22.47
C PHE A 255 -10.85 15.96 22.08
N GLY A 256 -10.24 15.04 21.30
CA GLY A 256 -10.75 13.70 21.03
C GLY A 256 -10.16 12.66 21.97
N ASP A 257 -10.58 11.43 21.79
CA ASP A 257 -10.14 10.23 22.49
C ASP A 257 -10.09 9.02 21.54
N PHE A 258 -9.77 7.83 22.05
CA PHE A 258 -9.70 6.63 21.24
C PHE A 258 -11.06 6.26 20.60
N GLU A 259 -12.18 6.58 21.24
CA GLU A 259 -13.53 6.32 20.69
C GLU A 259 -13.82 7.26 19.49
N THR A 260 -13.44 8.51 19.60
CA THR A 260 -13.52 9.49 18.50
C THR A 260 -12.74 9.00 17.28
N MET A 261 -11.55 8.46 17.52
CA MET A 261 -10.68 7.96 16.46
C MET A 261 -11.18 6.63 15.89
N ALA A 262 -11.76 5.75 16.71
CA ALA A 262 -12.41 4.51 16.25
C ALA A 262 -13.57 4.80 15.29
N ALA A 263 -14.44 5.76 15.64
CA ALA A 263 -15.54 6.18 14.77
C ALA A 263 -15.02 6.76 13.42
N MET A 264 -13.94 7.53 13.46
CA MET A 264 -13.34 8.11 12.25
C MET A 264 -12.74 7.03 11.34
N VAL A 265 -12.07 6.02 11.88
CA VAL A 265 -11.50 4.90 11.11
C VAL A 265 -12.61 4.05 10.51
N GLU A 266 -13.66 3.74 11.26
CA GLU A 266 -14.82 3.00 10.76
C GLU A 266 -15.46 3.75 9.57
N ASP A 267 -15.66 5.07 9.70
CA ASP A 267 -16.16 5.92 8.61
C ASP A 267 -15.25 5.91 7.39
N LEU A 268 -13.93 6.02 7.58
CA LEU A 268 -12.97 6.04 6.49
C LEU A 268 -12.95 4.72 5.72
N VAL A 269 -12.87 3.60 6.42
CA VAL A 269 -12.77 2.28 5.78
C VAL A 269 -14.07 1.96 5.02
N CYS A 270 -15.24 2.23 5.61
CA CYS A 270 -16.52 2.06 4.91
C CYS A 270 -16.64 2.97 3.68
N HIS A 271 -16.25 4.25 3.82
CA HIS A 271 -16.24 5.18 2.67
C HIS A 271 -15.36 4.69 1.51
N LEU A 272 -14.18 4.16 1.80
CA LEU A 272 -13.28 3.60 0.78
C LEU A 272 -13.88 2.34 0.12
N ALA A 273 -14.47 1.44 0.91
CA ALA A 273 -15.09 0.22 0.42
C ALA A 273 -16.29 0.52 -0.51
N GLU A 274 -17.20 1.40 -0.08
CA GLU A 274 -18.36 1.83 -0.88
C GLU A 274 -17.93 2.54 -2.17
N THR A 275 -16.90 3.40 -2.10
CA THR A 275 -16.47 4.20 -3.26
C THR A 275 -15.71 3.36 -4.29
N PHE A 276 -14.90 2.41 -3.88
CA PHE A 276 -13.91 1.75 -4.75
C PHE A 276 -14.09 0.25 -4.90
N CYS A 277 -14.78 -0.43 -3.96
CA CYS A 277 -14.91 -1.89 -3.98
C CYS A 277 -16.31 -2.38 -4.34
N GLY A 278 -17.23 -1.45 -4.60
CA GLY A 278 -18.61 -1.78 -4.98
C GLY A 278 -19.53 -2.11 -3.80
N GLY A 279 -19.09 -1.88 -2.56
CA GLY A 279 -19.88 -2.08 -1.35
C GLY A 279 -19.06 -2.54 -0.16
N LEU A 280 -19.75 -2.92 0.91
CA LEU A 280 -19.12 -3.29 2.19
C LEU A 280 -18.73 -4.77 2.30
N ARG A 281 -18.91 -5.57 1.26
CA ARG A 281 -18.51 -6.99 1.25
C ARG A 281 -17.36 -7.19 0.29
N ILE A 282 -16.21 -7.60 0.82
CA ILE A 282 -14.95 -7.72 0.08
C ILE A 282 -14.60 -9.20 -0.08
N ASP A 283 -14.62 -9.70 -1.30
CA ASP A 283 -14.25 -11.06 -1.62
C ASP A 283 -12.73 -11.21 -1.79
N HIS A 284 -12.15 -12.10 -1.01
CA HIS A 284 -10.78 -12.55 -1.17
C HIS A 284 -10.76 -13.86 -1.97
N LYS A 285 -9.97 -13.91 -3.02
CA LYS A 285 -9.91 -15.02 -3.97
C LYS A 285 -8.56 -15.72 -3.92
N ASP A 286 -8.57 -17.03 -4.24
CA ASP A 286 -7.36 -17.80 -4.51
C ASP A 286 -6.81 -17.53 -5.93
N GLU A 287 -5.75 -18.25 -6.31
CA GLU A 287 -5.12 -18.12 -7.63
C GLU A 287 -6.01 -18.62 -8.78
N GLU A 288 -6.94 -19.50 -8.49
CA GLU A 288 -7.94 -20.05 -9.41
C GLU A 288 -9.17 -19.12 -9.57
N GLY A 289 -9.26 -18.06 -8.74
CA GLY A 289 -10.37 -17.11 -8.76
C GLY A 289 -11.58 -17.50 -7.90
N ASN A 290 -11.46 -18.58 -7.10
CA ASN A 290 -12.52 -18.98 -6.17
C ASN A 290 -12.51 -18.09 -4.95
N VAL A 291 -13.68 -17.69 -4.47
CA VAL A 291 -13.81 -16.93 -3.22
C VAL A 291 -13.46 -17.82 -2.04
N VAL A 292 -12.34 -17.55 -1.39
CA VAL A 292 -11.89 -18.27 -0.18
C VAL A 292 -12.41 -17.62 1.10
N ARG A 293 -12.78 -16.33 1.02
CA ARG A 293 -13.33 -15.56 2.14
C ARG A 293 -14.03 -14.30 1.65
N THR A 294 -15.13 -13.95 2.31
CA THR A 294 -15.76 -12.63 2.19
C THR A 294 -15.64 -11.92 3.53
N ILE A 295 -15.12 -10.69 3.53
CA ILE A 295 -15.05 -9.83 4.71
C ILE A 295 -16.25 -8.91 4.68
N ASP A 296 -17.03 -8.88 5.78
CA ASP A 296 -18.22 -8.04 5.90
C ASP A 296 -17.90 -6.79 6.73
N LEU A 297 -17.81 -5.64 6.06
CA LEU A 297 -17.58 -4.33 6.68
C LEU A 297 -18.88 -3.62 7.09
N SER A 298 -20.03 -4.32 7.09
CA SER A 298 -21.32 -3.74 7.50
C SER A 298 -21.30 -3.32 8.96
N ARG A 299 -21.90 -2.18 9.25
CA ARG A 299 -21.97 -1.60 10.60
C ARG A 299 -23.17 -2.16 11.39
N PRO A 300 -23.09 -2.14 12.75
CA PRO A 300 -21.97 -1.68 13.60
C PRO A 300 -20.86 -2.73 13.71
N TRP A 301 -19.61 -2.28 13.79
CA TRP A 301 -18.48 -3.19 13.97
C TRP A 301 -18.40 -3.72 15.39
N LYS A 302 -17.92 -4.94 15.54
CA LYS A 302 -17.75 -5.59 16.84
C LYS A 302 -16.76 -4.80 17.71
N ARG A 303 -17.09 -4.66 19.00
CA ARG A 303 -16.21 -4.12 20.05
C ARG A 303 -16.08 -5.18 21.14
N ALA A 304 -14.87 -5.48 21.55
CA ALA A 304 -14.59 -6.45 22.60
C ALA A 304 -13.33 -6.05 23.37
N THR A 305 -13.30 -6.35 24.66
CA THR A 305 -12.08 -6.09 25.43
C THR A 305 -11.01 -7.13 25.12
N TYR A 306 -9.76 -6.73 25.17
CA TYR A 306 -8.62 -7.64 25.04
C TYR A 306 -8.74 -8.81 26.03
N ARG A 307 -9.12 -8.49 27.28
CA ARG A 307 -9.29 -9.47 28.35
C ARG A 307 -10.34 -10.53 28.01
N ASP A 308 -11.52 -10.12 27.53
CA ASP A 308 -12.60 -11.06 27.20
C ASP A 308 -12.23 -11.96 26.02
N LEU A 309 -11.55 -11.41 25.02
CA LEU A 309 -11.10 -12.17 23.86
C LEU A 309 -10.05 -13.22 24.23
N VAL A 310 -9.05 -12.84 25.04
CA VAL A 310 -8.04 -13.79 25.53
C VAL A 310 -8.66 -14.84 26.43
N ALA A 311 -9.50 -14.45 27.39
CA ALA A 311 -10.19 -15.38 28.28
C ALA A 311 -11.06 -16.38 27.49
N GLY A 312 -11.68 -15.93 26.39
CA GLY A 312 -12.50 -16.77 25.53
C GLY A 312 -11.73 -17.90 24.82
N VAL A 313 -10.44 -17.73 24.57
CA VAL A 313 -9.60 -18.74 23.89
C VAL A 313 -8.64 -19.47 24.83
N ALA A 314 -8.19 -18.83 25.90
CA ALA A 314 -7.20 -19.37 26.82
C ALA A 314 -7.79 -19.92 28.14
N GLY A 315 -9.07 -19.70 28.36
CA GLY A 315 -9.81 -20.10 29.57
C GLY A 315 -10.19 -18.90 30.46
N ALA A 316 -11.37 -18.96 31.07
CA ALA A 316 -11.93 -17.85 31.85
C ALA A 316 -11.04 -17.44 33.03
N ASP A 317 -10.24 -18.37 33.56
CA ASP A 317 -9.30 -18.21 34.65
C ASP A 317 -7.90 -17.71 34.22
N TRP A 318 -7.69 -17.39 32.91
CA TRP A 318 -6.37 -17.01 32.38
C TRP A 318 -5.70 -15.90 33.19
N PHE A 319 -6.45 -14.87 33.53
CA PHE A 319 -5.90 -13.69 34.22
C PHE A 319 -5.76 -13.91 35.75
N ASP A 320 -6.26 -15.02 36.28
CA ASP A 320 -6.10 -15.42 37.67
C ASP A 320 -4.89 -16.36 37.87
N LEU A 321 -4.31 -16.89 36.76
CA LEU A 321 -3.11 -17.72 36.81
C LEU A 321 -1.86 -16.85 37.11
N ASP A 322 -0.91 -17.46 37.78
CA ASP A 322 0.42 -16.91 37.90
C ASP A 322 1.20 -17.02 36.55
N PRO A 323 2.32 -16.31 36.38
CA PRO A 323 3.09 -16.35 35.14
C PRO A 323 3.53 -17.77 34.74
N ALA A 324 3.90 -18.61 35.70
CA ALA A 324 4.31 -19.99 35.44
C ALA A 324 3.13 -20.85 34.96
N GLY A 325 1.95 -20.62 35.50
CA GLY A 325 0.69 -21.27 35.08
C GLY A 325 0.33 -20.89 33.64
N ARG A 326 0.44 -19.60 33.26
CA ARG A 326 0.22 -19.12 31.89
C ARG A 326 1.22 -19.74 30.92
N ALA A 327 2.50 -19.71 31.25
CA ALA A 327 3.55 -20.31 30.44
C ALA A 327 3.34 -21.82 30.20
N ARG A 328 2.96 -22.55 31.25
CA ARG A 328 2.63 -23.98 31.16
C ARG A 328 1.43 -24.21 30.26
N ARG A 329 0.33 -23.46 30.44
CA ARG A 329 -0.89 -23.57 29.59
C ARG A 329 -0.60 -23.29 28.13
N CYS A 330 0.23 -22.29 27.81
CA CYS A 330 0.66 -22.02 26.43
C CYS A 330 1.31 -23.25 25.80
N ARG A 331 2.26 -23.90 26.49
CA ARG A 331 3.04 -25.02 25.95
C ARG A 331 2.23 -26.32 25.89
N GLU A 332 1.46 -26.63 26.92
CA GLU A 332 0.80 -27.94 27.09
C GLU A 332 -0.61 -28.00 26.48
N GLU A 333 -1.38 -26.90 26.51
CA GLU A 333 -2.79 -26.90 26.13
C GLU A 333 -3.07 -26.07 24.87
N LEU A 334 -2.44 -24.90 24.73
CA LEU A 334 -2.76 -23.95 23.64
C LEU A 334 -1.89 -24.14 22.40
N GLY A 335 -0.73 -24.79 22.51
CA GLY A 335 0.23 -24.94 21.42
C GLY A 335 0.85 -23.61 20.95
N VAL A 336 0.93 -22.61 21.84
CA VAL A 336 1.52 -21.32 21.59
C VAL A 336 2.99 -21.35 21.98
N GLU A 337 3.87 -21.09 21.03
CA GLU A 337 5.31 -21.01 21.27
C GLU A 337 5.66 -19.73 22.03
N ILE A 338 6.33 -19.88 23.17
CA ILE A 338 6.81 -18.77 24.01
C ILE A 338 8.26 -18.99 24.38
N SER A 339 9.02 -17.90 24.56
CA SER A 339 10.37 -17.90 25.11
C SER A 339 10.34 -17.73 26.63
N ASP A 340 11.32 -18.32 27.31
CA ASP A 340 11.49 -18.13 28.77
C ASP A 340 11.92 -16.71 29.14
N ALA A 341 12.39 -15.92 28.17
CA ALA A 341 12.75 -14.51 28.35
C ALA A 341 11.58 -13.54 28.25
N MET A 342 10.40 -14.00 27.77
CA MET A 342 9.21 -13.16 27.64
C MET A 342 8.66 -12.72 28.99
N ALA A 343 8.33 -11.44 29.10
CA ALA A 343 7.55 -10.93 30.22
C ALA A 343 6.11 -11.46 30.17
N ASP A 344 5.42 -11.47 31.31
CA ASP A 344 4.08 -12.06 31.43
C ASP A 344 3.05 -11.43 30.48
N HIS A 345 3.13 -10.11 30.24
CA HIS A 345 2.25 -9.44 29.27
C HIS A 345 2.58 -9.83 27.83
N GLU A 346 3.84 -10.13 27.50
CA GLU A 346 4.26 -10.60 26.16
C GLU A 346 3.76 -12.02 25.91
N VAL A 347 3.75 -12.89 26.94
CA VAL A 347 3.14 -14.23 26.84
C VAL A 347 1.66 -14.13 26.52
N THR A 348 0.93 -13.23 27.18
CA THR A 348 -0.50 -13.00 26.90
C THR A 348 -0.70 -12.41 25.50
N GLN A 349 0.21 -11.53 25.05
CA GLN A 349 0.19 -10.96 23.69
C GLN A 349 0.38 -12.05 22.62
N GLN A 350 1.29 -13.01 22.82
CA GLN A 350 1.46 -14.14 21.89
C GLN A 350 0.19 -15.00 21.79
N VAL A 351 -0.51 -15.23 22.89
CA VAL A 351 -1.80 -15.92 22.89
C VAL A 351 -2.84 -15.14 22.09
N PHE A 352 -2.92 -13.82 22.28
CA PHE A 352 -3.82 -12.96 21.55
C PHE A 352 -3.54 -12.99 20.04
N GLU A 353 -2.30 -12.78 19.62
CA GLU A 353 -1.89 -12.77 18.20
C GLU A 353 -2.23 -14.10 17.51
N LYS A 354 -1.88 -15.23 18.13
CA LYS A 354 -2.05 -16.56 17.53
C LYS A 354 -3.47 -17.08 17.55
N LEU A 355 -4.20 -16.83 18.61
CA LEU A 355 -5.50 -17.47 18.83
C LEU A 355 -6.69 -16.54 18.60
N VAL A 356 -6.49 -15.22 18.65
CA VAL A 356 -7.55 -14.22 18.45
C VAL A 356 -7.32 -13.45 17.14
N GLU A 357 -6.22 -12.72 17.01
CA GLU A 357 -5.97 -11.83 15.86
C GLU A 357 -6.02 -12.60 14.54
N GLU A 358 -5.21 -13.66 14.40
CA GLU A 358 -5.13 -14.45 13.16
C GLU A 358 -6.47 -15.10 12.77
N LYS A 359 -7.44 -15.20 13.70
CA LYS A 359 -8.77 -15.81 13.47
C LYS A 359 -9.91 -14.79 13.39
N THR A 360 -9.64 -13.51 13.58
CA THR A 360 -10.62 -12.43 13.50
C THR A 360 -10.65 -11.87 12.07
N PHE A 361 -11.71 -12.16 11.32
CA PHE A 361 -11.78 -11.81 9.89
C PHE A 361 -12.61 -10.57 9.62
N ASP A 362 -13.82 -10.49 10.19
CA ASP A 362 -14.65 -9.30 10.14
C ASP A 362 -14.13 -8.24 11.12
N PRO A 363 -14.42 -6.95 10.91
CA PRO A 363 -13.91 -5.89 11.76
C PRO A 363 -14.20 -6.08 13.24
N CYS A 364 -13.15 -5.95 14.04
CA CYS A 364 -13.27 -6.00 15.50
C CYS A 364 -12.34 -4.94 16.12
N PHE A 365 -12.92 -4.02 16.86
CA PHE A 365 -12.18 -3.14 17.76
C PHE A 365 -11.89 -3.89 19.06
N VAL A 366 -10.61 -4.17 19.31
CA VAL A 366 -10.12 -4.76 20.55
C VAL A 366 -9.69 -3.64 21.48
N THR A 367 -10.30 -3.51 22.64
CA THR A 367 -10.08 -2.36 23.52
C THR A 367 -9.37 -2.74 24.81
N HIS A 368 -8.71 -1.76 25.42
CA HIS A 368 -8.14 -1.87 26.78
C HIS A 368 -7.07 -2.96 26.91
N VAL A 369 -5.96 -2.80 26.19
CA VAL A 369 -4.80 -3.69 26.33
C VAL A 369 -3.99 -3.37 27.61
N ALA A 370 -3.07 -4.27 27.98
CA ALA A 370 -2.20 -4.07 29.13
C ALA A 370 -1.27 -2.84 28.92
N SER A 371 -1.12 -2.03 29.96
CA SER A 371 -0.39 -0.76 29.87
C SER A 371 1.08 -0.88 29.42
N PRO A 372 1.84 -1.95 29.70
CA PRO A 372 3.21 -2.07 29.21
C PRO A 372 3.31 -2.22 27.68
N LEU A 373 2.25 -2.70 27.01
CA LEU A 373 2.23 -2.90 25.55
C LEU A 373 2.18 -1.58 24.78
N VAL A 374 1.61 -0.50 25.34
CA VAL A 374 1.41 0.78 24.64
C VAL A 374 1.86 1.96 25.52
N PRO A 375 3.18 2.24 25.61
CA PRO A 375 3.74 3.22 26.55
C PRO A 375 3.33 4.67 26.29
N LEU A 376 2.86 5.00 25.09
CA LEU A 376 2.48 6.35 24.68
C LEU A 376 0.98 6.64 24.82
N ALA A 377 0.19 5.63 25.25
CA ALA A 377 -1.23 5.75 25.47
C ALA A 377 -1.57 6.09 26.93
N ARG A 378 -2.66 6.80 27.10
CA ARG A 378 -3.17 7.21 28.41
C ARG A 378 -3.66 6.00 29.21
N LEU A 379 -3.33 5.98 30.50
CA LEU A 379 -3.83 4.96 31.42
C LEU A 379 -5.35 5.08 31.59
N ASN A 380 -6.01 3.92 31.64
CA ASN A 380 -7.44 3.87 31.97
C ASN A 380 -7.67 4.34 33.40
N ARG A 381 -8.69 5.18 33.60
CA ARG A 381 -8.96 5.79 34.91
C ARG A 381 -9.51 4.81 35.95
N GLU A 382 -10.20 3.76 35.50
CA GLU A 382 -10.83 2.75 36.36
C GLU A 382 -9.84 1.64 36.71
N ASP A 383 -8.96 1.27 35.74
CA ASP A 383 -7.92 0.26 35.95
C ASP A 383 -6.59 0.72 35.31
N PRO A 384 -5.66 1.31 36.10
CA PRO A 384 -4.37 1.81 35.59
C PRO A 384 -3.42 0.72 35.03
N ARG A 385 -3.76 -0.56 35.14
CA ARG A 385 -3.04 -1.64 34.48
C ARG A 385 -3.36 -1.73 32.99
N LEU A 386 -4.40 -1.03 32.55
CA LEU A 386 -4.88 -0.94 31.17
C LEU A 386 -4.65 0.46 30.61
N VAL A 387 -4.73 0.57 29.29
CA VAL A 387 -4.70 1.83 28.55
C VAL A 387 -5.98 2.04 27.76
N ASP A 388 -6.33 3.33 27.53
CA ASP A 388 -7.47 3.75 26.70
C ASP A 388 -7.09 3.68 25.22
N VAL A 389 -7.21 2.49 24.64
CA VAL A 389 -6.84 2.18 23.25
C VAL A 389 -7.88 1.31 22.56
N TYR A 390 -7.79 1.27 21.25
CA TYR A 390 -8.28 0.17 20.44
C TYR A 390 -7.21 -0.33 19.47
N GLU A 391 -7.30 -1.60 19.10
CA GLU A 391 -6.65 -2.21 17.94
C GLU A 391 -7.75 -2.68 16.99
N LEU A 392 -7.79 -2.13 15.78
CA LEU A 392 -8.73 -2.59 14.74
C LEU A 392 -8.13 -3.77 14.00
N ILE A 393 -8.74 -4.92 14.17
CA ILE A 393 -8.39 -6.14 13.46
C ILE A 393 -9.38 -6.38 12.33
N ILE A 394 -8.88 -6.60 11.12
CA ILE A 394 -9.65 -7.06 9.96
C ILE A 394 -8.80 -8.07 9.19
N ASN A 395 -9.41 -9.16 8.72
CA ASN A 395 -8.76 -10.20 7.93
C ASN A 395 -7.55 -10.86 8.62
N GLY A 396 -7.65 -11.06 9.91
CA GLY A 396 -6.61 -11.71 10.72
C GLY A 396 -5.35 -10.88 10.88
N GLN A 397 -5.46 -9.57 10.85
CA GLN A 397 -4.33 -8.66 11.05
C GLN A 397 -4.78 -7.30 11.59
N GLU A 398 -3.94 -6.69 12.40
CA GLU A 398 -4.09 -5.31 12.81
C GLU A 398 -4.00 -4.37 11.59
N ILE A 399 -5.01 -3.52 11.42
CA ILE A 399 -5.10 -2.48 10.37
C ILE A 399 -4.78 -1.11 10.95
N SER A 400 -5.26 -0.84 12.18
CA SER A 400 -5.16 0.48 12.81
C SER A 400 -5.18 0.36 14.33
N PRO A 401 -4.11 0.75 15.02
CA PRO A 401 -4.18 1.11 16.44
C PRO A 401 -4.68 2.54 16.59
N GLY A 402 -5.34 2.84 17.71
CA GLY A 402 -5.74 4.19 18.09
C GLY A 402 -5.83 4.35 19.59
N TYR A 403 -5.40 5.52 20.08
CA TYR A 403 -5.26 5.80 21.50
C TYR A 403 -5.97 7.07 21.94
N SER A 404 -6.32 7.11 23.24
CA SER A 404 -6.30 8.38 23.98
C SER A 404 -4.82 8.66 24.31
N GLU A 405 -4.33 9.80 23.89
CA GLU A 405 -2.88 10.09 24.01
C GLU A 405 -2.48 10.40 25.44
N LEU A 406 -1.35 9.87 25.87
CA LEU A 406 -0.73 10.24 27.12
C LEU A 406 -0.15 11.66 27.00
N ASN A 407 -0.61 12.57 27.85
CA ASN A 407 -0.21 13.97 27.85
C ASN A 407 0.37 14.46 29.20
N ASP A 408 0.56 13.55 30.15
CA ASP A 408 1.23 13.80 31.43
C ASP A 408 2.73 13.55 31.25
N PRO A 409 3.59 14.60 31.33
CA PRO A 409 5.02 14.46 31.08
C PRO A 409 5.74 13.58 32.11
N ASP A 410 5.31 13.60 33.37
CA ASP A 410 5.95 12.82 34.44
C ASP A 410 5.67 11.31 34.24
N VAL A 411 4.42 10.98 33.96
CA VAL A 411 4.03 9.59 33.64
C VAL A 411 4.68 9.12 32.34
N GLN A 412 4.78 10.01 31.33
CA GLN A 412 5.41 9.66 30.06
C GLN A 412 6.92 9.36 30.25
N ARG A 413 7.62 10.16 31.06
CA ARG A 413 9.03 9.95 31.39
C ARG A 413 9.22 8.61 32.09
N GLU A 414 8.45 8.35 33.15
CA GLU A 414 8.49 7.11 33.91
C GLU A 414 8.30 5.89 33.01
N ARG A 415 7.33 5.93 32.13
CA ARG A 415 7.01 4.82 31.23
C ARG A 415 8.07 4.58 30.16
N LEU A 416 8.69 5.63 29.62
CA LEU A 416 9.78 5.50 28.64
C LEU A 416 11.10 5.02 29.29
N GLU A 417 11.37 5.43 30.52
CA GLU A 417 12.57 5.01 31.26
C GLU A 417 12.49 3.55 31.78
N HIS A 418 11.28 3.05 32.02
CA HIS A 418 11.04 1.71 32.58
C HIS A 418 10.51 0.69 31.55
N GLN A 419 10.75 0.92 30.27
CA GLN A 419 10.42 -0.06 29.24
C GLN A 419 11.19 -1.38 29.46
N SER A 420 10.52 -2.50 29.24
CA SER A 420 11.10 -3.85 29.27
C SER A 420 10.90 -4.54 27.92
N GLY A 421 11.77 -5.49 27.62
CA GLY A 421 11.72 -6.26 26.37
C GLY A 421 12.87 -5.94 25.41
N ASP A 422 12.92 -6.66 24.30
CA ASP A 422 14.00 -6.56 23.29
C ASP A 422 13.92 -5.30 22.41
N GLU A 423 12.77 -4.65 22.37
CA GLU A 423 12.48 -3.50 21.49
C GLU A 423 12.25 -2.21 22.28
N THR A 424 13.16 -1.94 23.24
CA THR A 424 13.12 -0.69 24.02
C THR A 424 13.44 0.51 23.14
N GLN A 425 12.61 1.56 23.25
CA GLN A 425 12.85 2.84 22.61
C GLN A 425 13.86 3.65 23.43
N LYS A 426 14.73 4.41 22.75
CA LYS A 426 15.53 5.43 23.45
C LYS A 426 14.59 6.53 23.96
N VAL A 427 14.85 7.02 25.19
CA VAL A 427 14.08 8.14 25.74
C VAL A 427 14.40 9.41 24.93
N ASP A 428 13.39 10.03 24.35
CA ASP A 428 13.48 11.34 23.72
C ASP A 428 13.15 12.43 24.77
N TYR A 429 14.19 12.94 25.42
CA TYR A 429 14.03 13.97 26.46
C TYR A 429 13.51 15.30 25.91
N ASP A 430 13.78 15.65 24.64
CA ASP A 430 13.24 16.84 23.99
C ASP A 430 11.71 16.69 23.78
N PHE A 431 11.24 15.45 23.56
CA PHE A 431 9.81 15.19 23.53
C PHE A 431 9.17 15.35 24.92
N ILE A 432 9.82 14.88 25.97
CA ILE A 432 9.32 15.07 27.35
C ILE A 432 9.26 16.57 27.68
N GLU A 433 10.32 17.36 27.40
CA GLU A 433 10.31 18.82 27.56
C GLU A 433 9.16 19.47 26.74
N THR A 434 8.91 18.98 25.54
CA THR A 434 7.76 19.44 24.73
C THR A 434 6.44 19.24 25.45
N LEU A 435 6.21 18.06 26.06
CA LEU A 435 4.98 17.79 26.81
C LEU A 435 4.82 18.70 28.02
N GLU A 436 5.91 19.11 28.68
CA GLU A 436 5.92 20.05 29.80
C GLU A 436 5.35 21.43 29.41
N HIS A 437 5.39 21.79 28.11
CA HIS A 437 4.70 23.01 27.60
C HIS A 437 3.18 22.85 27.46
N GLY A 438 2.65 21.64 27.67
CA GLY A 438 1.22 21.36 27.71
C GLY A 438 0.65 20.87 26.39
N MET A 439 0.50 19.56 26.24
CA MET A 439 -0.25 18.94 25.16
C MET A 439 -1.73 18.81 25.55
N PRO A 440 -2.68 19.29 24.71
CA PRO A 440 -4.10 19.10 25.01
C PRO A 440 -4.45 17.60 25.02
N PRO A 441 -5.51 17.17 25.74
CA PRO A 441 -6.07 15.84 25.56
C PRO A 441 -6.33 15.58 24.08
N ALA A 442 -5.95 14.44 23.56
CA ALA A 442 -6.07 14.12 22.15
C ALA A 442 -6.34 12.62 21.93
N GLY A 443 -6.98 12.31 20.82
CA GLY A 443 -7.01 10.99 20.24
C GLY A 443 -6.07 10.91 19.04
N GLY A 444 -5.34 9.81 18.93
CA GLY A 444 -4.46 9.52 17.80
C GLY A 444 -4.74 8.17 17.16
N ILE A 445 -4.38 8.05 15.90
CA ILE A 445 -4.45 6.78 15.13
C ILE A 445 -3.22 6.60 14.26
N GLY A 446 -2.85 5.33 14.08
CA GLY A 446 -2.03 4.87 12.99
C GLY A 446 -2.83 3.98 12.04
N ILE A 447 -2.69 4.10 10.74
CA ILE A 447 -3.29 3.19 9.76
C ILE A 447 -2.20 2.69 8.81
N GLY A 448 -1.98 1.38 8.81
CA GLY A 448 -1.12 0.73 7.82
C GLY A 448 -1.75 0.75 6.43
N ILE A 449 -1.43 1.74 5.61
CA ILE A 449 -2.06 1.95 4.30
C ILE A 449 -1.87 0.74 3.38
N ASP A 450 -0.69 0.12 3.41
CA ASP A 450 -0.44 -1.06 2.59
C ASP A 450 -1.34 -2.24 3.00
N ARG A 451 -1.52 -2.47 4.31
CA ARG A 451 -2.42 -3.51 4.83
C ARG A 451 -3.89 -3.20 4.54
N LEU A 452 -4.31 -1.94 4.70
CA LEU A 452 -5.67 -1.51 4.39
C LEU A 452 -5.99 -1.74 2.90
N ILE A 453 -5.10 -1.31 2.00
CA ILE A 453 -5.30 -1.50 0.56
C ILE A 453 -5.23 -2.98 0.19
N MET A 454 -4.35 -3.77 0.80
CA MET A 454 -4.30 -5.22 0.61
C MET A 454 -5.64 -5.88 0.96
N MET A 455 -6.25 -5.50 2.07
CA MET A 455 -7.57 -5.99 2.50
C MET A 455 -8.66 -5.56 1.52
N LEU A 456 -8.75 -4.27 1.17
CA LEU A 456 -9.78 -3.74 0.27
C LEU A 456 -9.65 -4.21 -1.18
N ALA A 457 -8.44 -4.51 -1.64
CA ALA A 457 -8.17 -5.05 -2.98
C ALA A 457 -8.29 -6.59 -3.06
N GLY A 458 -8.55 -7.28 -1.95
CA GLY A 458 -8.56 -8.74 -1.91
C GLY A 458 -7.19 -9.37 -2.17
N ALA A 459 -6.09 -8.63 -1.97
CA ALA A 459 -4.73 -9.09 -2.24
C ALA A 459 -4.20 -10.00 -1.12
N SER A 460 -3.44 -11.04 -1.49
CA SER A 460 -2.92 -12.03 -0.55
C SER A 460 -1.57 -11.68 0.08
N SER A 461 -0.91 -10.65 -0.43
CA SER A 461 0.41 -10.21 0.04
C SER A 461 0.60 -8.71 -0.12
N ILE A 462 1.29 -8.09 0.84
CA ILE A 462 1.71 -6.69 0.78
C ILE A 462 2.52 -6.37 -0.50
N ARG A 463 3.21 -7.37 -1.06
CA ARG A 463 3.98 -7.24 -2.31
C ARG A 463 3.10 -7.03 -3.54
N ASP A 464 1.83 -7.37 -3.46
CA ASP A 464 0.87 -7.16 -4.54
C ASP A 464 0.41 -5.70 -4.62
N VAL A 465 0.48 -4.96 -3.49
CA VAL A 465 0.05 -3.55 -3.38
C VAL A 465 1.21 -2.55 -3.28
N VAL A 466 2.45 -3.03 -3.21
CA VAL A 466 3.69 -2.23 -3.27
C VAL A 466 4.35 -2.42 -4.62
N LEU A 467 4.62 -1.32 -5.37
CA LEU A 467 5.18 -1.41 -6.73
C LEU A 467 6.52 -2.14 -6.77
N PHE A 468 7.45 -1.77 -5.90
CA PHE A 468 8.78 -2.34 -5.82
C PHE A 468 9.08 -2.78 -4.39
N PRO A 469 8.58 -3.97 -3.97
CA PRO A 469 8.82 -4.48 -2.63
C PRO A 469 10.28 -4.87 -2.44
N GLN A 470 10.78 -4.78 -1.20
CA GLN A 470 12.09 -5.29 -0.85
C GLN A 470 12.11 -6.82 -0.97
N LEU A 471 13.13 -7.35 -1.62
CA LEU A 471 13.30 -8.78 -1.84
C LEU A 471 14.73 -9.22 -1.47
N LYS A 472 14.88 -10.45 -0.98
CA LYS A 472 16.20 -11.04 -0.77
C LYS A 472 17.00 -11.06 -2.08
N ARG A 473 18.28 -10.77 -2.03
CA ARG A 473 19.17 -10.91 -3.19
C ARG A 473 19.20 -12.38 -3.63
N ARG A 474 19.13 -12.62 -4.93
CA ARG A 474 19.42 -13.97 -5.43
C ARG A 474 20.89 -14.28 -5.18
N PRO A 475 21.24 -15.50 -4.78
CA PRO A 475 22.64 -15.89 -4.75
C PRO A 475 23.26 -15.60 -6.14
N SER A 476 24.44 -15.00 -6.17
CA SER A 476 25.20 -14.75 -7.38
C SER A 476 25.63 -16.10 -7.98
N GLY A 477 24.83 -16.64 -8.90
CA GLY A 477 25.06 -17.97 -9.49
C GLY A 477 24.05 -18.38 -10.56
N GLY A 478 23.07 -17.54 -10.87
CA GLY A 478 22.04 -17.79 -11.89
C GLY A 478 21.86 -16.62 -12.83
N ALA A 479 22.82 -16.36 -13.71
CA ALA A 479 22.57 -15.63 -14.95
C ALA A 479 21.79 -16.60 -15.86
N GLY A 480 20.48 -16.66 -15.65
CA GLY A 480 19.54 -17.26 -16.60
C GLY A 480 19.16 -16.20 -17.61
N GLU A 481 19.43 -16.48 -18.86
CA GLU A 481 19.24 -15.79 -20.12
C GLU A 481 17.93 -15.00 -20.28
#